data_fe0d10283ac641df74b83c6fd69ec94d
#
_entry.id   fe0d10283ac641df74b83c6fd69ec94d
#
_cell.length_a   1.000
_cell.length_b   1.000
_cell.length_c   1.000
_cell.angle_alpha   90.00
_cell.angle_beta   90.00
_cell.angle_gamma   90.00
#
_symmetry.space_group_name_H-M   'P 1'
#
loop_
_entity.id
_entity.type
_entity.pdbx_description
1 polymer ?
#
loop_
_entity_poly.entity_id
_entity_poly.type
_entity_poly.pdbx_seq_one_letter_code
_entity_poly.pdbx_strand_id
1 'polypeptide(L)'
;VVLPTAAPGSGRSRVAALVAIFAALLASQWSVESHPDSGQLGGTYTRRMELIHLLESEHVGTFISSYWYSHVVTVLSNGAVEGYPVMMDPVVGPFAHHMPRYIHPGTAGSRQAVVLDKSEVTPEHMTRILDTFGQPVSRQSTPFFDVLIYNTDIAPLAMRPSGIDTP
;
A
#
# COMPACT_ATOMS: atom_id res chain seq x y z
N VAL A 1 -52.91 4.15 -35.18
CA VAL A 1 -51.48 3.87 -34.88
C VAL A 1 -51.45 2.56 -34.11
N VAL A 2 -51.01 1.47 -34.78
CA VAL A 2 -50.90 0.14 -34.19
C VAL A 2 -49.45 0.02 -33.72
N LEU A 3 -49.25 -0.04 -32.42
CA LEU A 3 -47.93 -0.32 -31.81
C LEU A 3 -47.61 -1.83 -32.03
N PRO A 4 -46.42 -2.18 -32.51
CA PRO A 4 -46.03 -3.57 -32.62
C PRO A 4 -45.87 -4.17 -31.21
N THR A 5 -46.64 -5.23 -30.93
CA THR A 5 -46.48 -6.05 -29.74
C THR A 5 -45.18 -6.81 -29.86
N ALA A 6 -44.23 -6.48 -28.99
CA ALA A 6 -42.97 -7.22 -28.86
C ALA A 6 -43.29 -8.67 -28.48
N ALA A 7 -42.91 -9.62 -29.31
CA ALA A 7 -43.01 -11.04 -29.01
C ALA A 7 -42.19 -11.37 -27.75
N PRO A 8 -42.71 -12.20 -26.82
CA PRO A 8 -41.98 -12.58 -25.62
C PRO A 8 -40.77 -13.40 -26.06
N GLY A 9 -39.59 -12.78 -25.96
CA GLY A 9 -38.32 -13.46 -26.21
C GLY A 9 -38.23 -14.69 -25.34
N SER A 10 -38.05 -15.86 -25.96
CA SER A 10 -38.03 -17.16 -25.30
C SER A 10 -37.00 -17.14 -24.16
N GLY A 11 -37.34 -17.68 -22.98
CA GLY A 11 -36.48 -17.72 -21.82
C GLY A 11 -35.06 -18.29 -22.08
N ARG A 12 -34.96 -19.09 -23.17
CA ARG A 12 -33.68 -19.63 -23.68
C ARG A 12 -32.70 -18.55 -24.16
N SER A 13 -33.20 -17.47 -24.77
CA SER A 13 -32.35 -16.36 -25.23
C SER A 13 -31.76 -15.56 -24.06
N ARG A 14 -32.51 -15.40 -22.98
CA ARG A 14 -32.01 -14.69 -21.77
C ARG A 14 -30.99 -15.50 -21.02
N VAL A 15 -31.15 -16.81 -20.88
CA VAL A 15 -30.19 -17.72 -20.27
C VAL A 15 -28.91 -17.74 -21.10
N ALA A 16 -28.98 -17.82 -22.42
CA ALA A 16 -27.84 -17.79 -23.31
C ALA A 16 -27.04 -16.46 -23.17
N ALA A 17 -27.72 -15.33 -23.06
CA ALA A 17 -27.08 -14.04 -22.84
C ALA A 17 -26.35 -13.94 -21.48
N LEU A 18 -26.98 -14.44 -20.41
CA LEU A 18 -26.34 -14.48 -19.08
C LEU A 18 -25.11 -15.38 -19.05
N VAL A 19 -25.19 -16.56 -19.69
CA VAL A 19 -24.04 -17.48 -19.80
C VAL A 19 -22.91 -16.84 -20.60
N ALA A 20 -23.22 -16.13 -21.71
CA ALA A 20 -22.22 -15.44 -22.51
C ALA A 20 -21.54 -14.30 -21.73
N ILE A 21 -22.30 -13.50 -20.95
CA ILE A 21 -21.75 -12.45 -20.09
C ILE A 21 -20.85 -13.07 -19.01
N PHE A 22 -21.29 -14.15 -18.37
CA PHE A 22 -20.50 -14.79 -17.32
C PHE A 22 -19.21 -15.41 -17.89
N ALA A 23 -19.29 -16.04 -19.07
CA ALA A 23 -18.13 -16.57 -19.76
C ALA A 23 -17.15 -15.45 -20.18
N ALA A 24 -17.67 -14.30 -20.64
CA ALA A 24 -16.85 -13.14 -20.98
C ALA A 24 -16.15 -12.55 -19.74
N LEU A 25 -16.84 -12.49 -18.60
CA LEU A 25 -16.25 -12.04 -17.33
C LEU A 25 -15.16 -13.01 -16.86
N LEU A 26 -15.37 -14.31 -16.93
CA LEU A 26 -14.36 -15.32 -16.59
C LEU A 26 -13.16 -15.25 -17.54
N ALA A 27 -13.41 -15.10 -18.84
CA ALA A 27 -12.35 -14.95 -19.84
C ALA A 27 -11.56 -13.65 -19.64
N SER A 28 -12.21 -12.56 -19.24
CA SER A 28 -11.51 -11.30 -18.92
C SER A 28 -10.61 -11.44 -17.67
N GLN A 29 -11.05 -12.16 -16.64
CA GLN A 29 -10.20 -12.46 -15.49
C GLN A 29 -9.02 -13.33 -15.87
N TRP A 30 -9.24 -14.36 -16.70
CA TRP A 30 -8.15 -15.23 -17.16
C TRP A 30 -7.16 -14.48 -18.07
N SER A 31 -7.62 -13.55 -18.90
CA SER A 31 -6.73 -12.76 -19.75
C SER A 31 -5.92 -11.73 -18.97
N VAL A 32 -6.38 -11.28 -17.80
CA VAL A 32 -5.61 -10.46 -16.87
C VAL A 32 -4.45 -11.27 -16.25
N GLU A 33 -4.70 -12.54 -15.90
CA GLU A 33 -3.65 -13.41 -15.36
C GLU A 33 -2.62 -13.85 -16.41
N SER A 34 -2.99 -13.92 -17.69
CA SER A 34 -2.11 -14.36 -18.79
C SER A 34 -1.40 -13.24 -19.54
N HIS A 35 -1.62 -11.96 -19.19
CA HIS A 35 -0.86 -10.83 -19.76
C HIS A 35 0.58 -10.84 -19.18
N PRO A 36 1.63 -10.55 -20.00
CA PRO A 36 2.99 -10.43 -19.48
C PRO A 36 3.13 -9.39 -18.37
N ASP A 37 2.25 -8.37 -18.33
CA ASP A 37 2.14 -7.41 -17.24
C ASP A 37 1.46 -7.99 -15.98
N SER A 38 0.72 -9.10 -16.09
CA SER A 38 0.12 -9.75 -14.91
C SER A 38 1.19 -10.40 -14.02
N GLY A 39 2.33 -10.78 -14.59
CA GLY A 39 3.52 -11.19 -13.83
C GLY A 39 4.04 -10.07 -12.95
N GLN A 40 3.99 -8.81 -13.42
CA GLN A 40 4.35 -7.65 -12.61
C GLN A 40 3.29 -7.37 -11.53
N LEU A 41 2.01 -7.46 -11.86
CA LEU A 41 0.92 -7.25 -10.88
C LEU A 41 0.90 -8.38 -9.84
N GLY A 42 1.06 -9.64 -10.24
CA GLY A 42 1.17 -10.78 -9.33
C GLY A 42 2.42 -10.67 -8.45
N GLY A 43 3.56 -10.34 -9.03
CA GLY A 43 4.79 -10.08 -8.30
C GLY A 43 4.64 -8.92 -7.30
N THR A 44 3.93 -7.87 -7.67
CA THR A 44 3.65 -6.72 -6.80
C THR A 44 2.73 -7.11 -5.63
N TYR A 45 1.72 -7.93 -5.86
CA TYR A 45 0.84 -8.44 -4.81
C TYR A 45 1.60 -9.31 -3.82
N THR A 46 2.37 -10.28 -4.32
CA THR A 46 3.19 -11.18 -3.48
C THR A 46 4.17 -10.40 -2.60
N ARG A 47 4.87 -9.42 -3.16
CA ARG A 47 5.79 -8.54 -2.41
C ARG A 47 5.08 -7.80 -1.28
N ARG A 48 3.86 -7.31 -1.53
CA ARG A 48 3.07 -6.60 -0.51
C ARG A 48 2.59 -7.53 0.59
N MET A 49 2.19 -8.74 0.25
CA MET A 49 1.81 -9.76 1.23
C MET A 49 3.00 -10.20 2.10
N GLU A 50 4.18 -10.39 1.51
CA GLU A 50 5.42 -10.64 2.26
C GLU A 50 5.72 -9.50 3.25
N LEU A 51 5.56 -8.25 2.82
CA LEU A 51 5.73 -7.09 3.69
C LEU A 51 4.71 -7.08 4.83
N ILE A 52 3.43 -7.35 4.55
CA ILE A 52 2.38 -7.42 5.57
C ILE A 52 2.72 -8.49 6.61
N HIS A 53 3.05 -9.70 6.18
CA HIS A 53 3.43 -10.79 7.09
C HIS A 53 4.66 -10.45 7.93
N LEU A 54 5.64 -9.77 7.36
CA LEU A 54 6.80 -9.30 8.11
C LEU A 54 6.39 -8.29 9.18
N LEU A 55 5.61 -7.26 8.83
CA LEU A 55 5.16 -6.24 9.76
C LEU A 55 4.31 -6.83 10.90
N GLU A 56 3.40 -7.74 10.57
CA GLU A 56 2.58 -8.45 11.57
C GLU A 56 3.43 -9.34 12.49
N SER A 57 4.41 -10.08 11.96
CA SER A 57 5.29 -10.95 12.75
C SER A 57 6.17 -10.15 13.72
N GLU A 58 6.53 -8.92 13.35
CA GLU A 58 7.30 -8.00 14.18
C GLU A 58 6.42 -7.15 15.10
N HIS A 59 5.10 -7.37 15.11
CA HIS A 59 4.12 -6.63 15.91
C HIS A 59 4.12 -5.12 15.61
N VAL A 60 4.34 -4.78 14.34
CA VAL A 60 4.28 -3.40 13.85
C VAL A 60 2.83 -3.06 13.56
N GLY A 61 2.25 -2.15 14.32
CA GLY A 61 0.88 -1.66 14.09
C GLY A 61 0.83 -0.48 13.13
N THR A 62 1.95 0.24 13.00
CA THR A 62 2.03 1.45 12.18
C THR A 62 3.36 1.51 11.44
N PHE A 63 3.33 1.93 10.18
CA PHE A 63 4.56 2.13 9.43
C PHE A 63 4.53 3.40 8.58
N ILE A 64 5.70 3.92 8.30
CA ILE A 64 5.94 5.09 7.45
C ILE A 64 6.55 4.60 6.14
N SER A 65 6.01 5.02 5.01
CA SER A 65 6.52 4.66 3.69
C SER A 65 6.09 5.66 2.63
N SER A 66 6.45 5.42 1.36
CA SER A 66 5.92 6.17 0.24
C SER A 66 4.40 5.99 0.10
N TYR A 67 3.76 6.93 -0.59
CA TYR A 67 2.30 6.98 -0.75
C TYR A 67 1.67 5.66 -1.17
N TRP A 68 2.23 5.02 -2.20
CA TRP A 68 1.67 3.82 -2.78
C TRP A 68 1.72 2.60 -1.84
N TYR A 69 2.81 2.45 -1.09
CA TYR A 69 2.93 1.35 -0.14
C TYR A 69 2.04 1.57 1.07
N SER A 70 2.02 2.77 1.62
CA SER A 70 1.22 3.11 2.80
C SER A 70 -0.26 2.75 2.62
N HIS A 71 -0.88 3.22 1.54
CA HIS A 71 -2.30 2.97 1.32
C HIS A 71 -2.61 1.52 0.97
N VAL A 72 -1.83 0.92 0.08
CA VAL A 72 -2.13 -0.44 -0.39
C VAL A 72 -1.93 -1.47 0.71
N VAL A 73 -0.86 -1.36 1.52
CA VAL A 73 -0.62 -2.26 2.64
C VAL A 73 -1.71 -2.13 3.70
N THR A 74 -2.15 -0.91 4.03
CA THR A 74 -3.28 -0.70 4.95
C THR A 74 -4.55 -1.39 4.47
N VAL A 75 -4.88 -1.27 3.19
CA VAL A 75 -6.07 -1.92 2.61
C VAL A 75 -5.92 -3.44 2.59
N LEU A 76 -4.79 -3.96 2.13
CA LEU A 76 -4.56 -5.41 2.03
C LEU A 76 -4.48 -6.11 3.39
N SER A 77 -3.97 -5.43 4.42
CA SER A 77 -3.95 -5.92 5.80
C SER A 77 -5.29 -5.78 6.52
N ASN A 78 -6.32 -5.26 5.82
CA ASN A 78 -7.61 -4.92 6.43
C ASN A 78 -7.48 -3.99 7.65
N GLY A 79 -6.50 -3.10 7.64
CA GLY A 79 -6.21 -2.16 8.72
C GLY A 79 -5.45 -2.76 9.90
N ALA A 80 -4.99 -4.02 9.82
CA ALA A 80 -4.15 -4.61 10.86
C ALA A 80 -2.80 -3.88 10.98
N VAL A 81 -2.30 -3.36 9.86
CA VAL A 81 -1.11 -2.51 9.80
C VAL A 81 -1.48 -1.20 9.09
N GLU A 82 -1.29 -0.07 9.76
CA GLU A 82 -1.64 1.24 9.25
C GLU A 82 -0.43 1.98 8.68
N GLY A 83 -0.50 2.37 7.40
CA GLY A 83 0.58 3.06 6.70
C GLY A 83 0.40 4.58 6.68
N TYR A 84 1.46 5.30 7.03
CA TYR A 84 1.54 6.76 6.93
C TYR A 84 2.36 7.15 5.70
N PRO A 85 1.74 7.82 4.72
CA PRO A 85 2.43 8.28 3.54
C PRO A 85 3.30 9.50 3.84
N VAL A 86 4.57 9.41 3.45
CA VAL A 86 5.51 10.53 3.51
C VAL A 86 6.23 10.69 2.19
N MET A 87 6.75 11.89 1.95
CA MET A 87 7.77 12.09 0.92
C MET A 87 9.12 11.68 1.50
N MET A 88 9.86 10.87 0.76
CA MET A 88 11.18 10.40 1.17
C MET A 88 12.32 11.10 0.44
N ASP A 89 12.00 11.88 -0.60
CA ASP A 89 12.96 12.60 -1.44
C ASP A 89 12.44 14.01 -1.78
N PRO A 90 13.24 15.05 -1.70
CA PRO A 90 14.64 15.09 -1.23
C PRO A 90 14.78 15.07 0.29
N VAL A 91 13.68 15.22 1.02
CA VAL A 91 13.66 15.33 2.47
C VAL A 91 12.50 14.53 3.01
N VAL A 92 12.69 13.83 4.13
CA VAL A 92 11.57 13.17 4.81
C VAL A 92 10.60 14.23 5.32
N GLY A 93 9.36 14.15 4.87
CA GLY A 93 8.34 15.13 5.22
C GLY A 93 6.94 14.66 4.91
N PRO A 94 5.94 15.41 5.37
CA PRO A 94 4.55 15.03 5.15
C PRO A 94 4.18 15.03 3.68
N PHE A 95 3.41 14.04 3.26
CA PHE A 95 2.86 14.02 1.91
C PHE A 95 1.72 15.04 1.80
N ALA A 96 1.71 15.85 0.72
CA ALA A 96 0.82 17.01 0.57
C ALA A 96 -0.69 16.72 0.64
N HIS A 97 -1.09 15.47 0.46
CA HIS A 97 -2.49 15.03 0.45
C HIS A 97 -2.88 14.22 1.67
N HIS A 98 -2.30 14.53 2.85
CA HIS A 98 -2.68 13.78 4.03
C HIS A 98 -4.10 14.06 4.51
N MET A 99 -4.78 13.01 4.88
CA MET A 99 -6.03 13.09 5.63
C MET A 99 -5.72 13.33 7.12
N PRO A 100 -6.50 14.16 7.83
CA PRO A 100 -6.31 14.41 9.26
C PRO A 100 -6.21 13.15 10.13
N ARG A 101 -6.81 12.03 9.71
CA ARG A 101 -6.74 10.74 10.40
C ARG A 101 -5.32 10.15 10.48
N TYR A 102 -4.43 10.56 9.56
CA TYR A 102 -3.03 10.13 9.55
C TYR A 102 -2.14 10.93 10.50
N ILE A 103 -2.69 11.92 11.19
CA ILE A 103 -1.97 12.76 12.16
C ILE A 103 -2.01 12.12 13.56
N HIS A 104 -2.90 11.16 13.78
CA HIS A 104 -2.98 10.47 15.05
C HIS A 104 -2.18 9.17 14.98
N PRO A 105 -1.06 9.10 15.68
CA PRO A 105 -0.27 7.87 15.74
C PRO A 105 -1.14 6.73 16.25
N GLY A 106 -1.00 5.59 15.60
CA GLY A 106 -1.71 4.38 15.98
C GLY A 106 -1.55 4.03 17.45
N THR A 107 -2.33 3.10 17.89
CA THR A 107 -2.48 2.63 19.27
C THR A 107 -1.17 2.61 20.04
N ALA A 108 -1.13 3.37 21.13
CA ALA A 108 0.00 3.41 22.07
C ALA A 108 0.40 1.97 22.46
N GLY A 109 1.67 1.61 22.21
CA GLY A 109 2.24 0.32 22.56
C GLY A 109 2.60 -0.61 21.40
N SER A 110 2.21 -0.32 20.15
CA SER A 110 2.68 -1.06 18.99
C SER A 110 4.04 -0.53 18.52
N ARG A 111 4.87 -1.44 18.00
CA ARG A 111 6.07 -1.04 17.27
C ARG A 111 5.70 -0.25 16.04
N GLN A 112 6.57 0.67 15.66
CA GLN A 112 6.47 1.41 14.41
C GLN A 112 7.63 1.05 13.49
N ALA A 113 7.43 1.22 12.18
CA ALA A 113 8.48 0.94 11.22
C ALA A 113 8.59 2.04 10.15
N VAL A 114 9.78 2.18 9.58
CA VAL A 114 10.00 2.83 8.29
C VAL A 114 10.26 1.74 7.27
N VAL A 115 9.46 1.73 6.22
CA VAL A 115 9.54 0.74 5.13
C VAL A 115 10.07 1.42 3.88
N LEU A 116 11.14 0.89 3.34
CA LEU A 116 11.89 1.43 2.21
C LEU A 116 11.91 0.42 1.08
N ASP A 117 11.48 0.81 -0.11
CA ASP A 117 11.68 0.02 -1.32
C ASP A 117 13.16 0.12 -1.74
N LYS A 118 13.82 -1.02 -1.83
CA LYS A 118 15.25 -1.08 -2.17
C LYS A 118 15.56 -0.53 -3.57
N SER A 119 14.59 -0.50 -4.46
CA SER A 119 14.76 0.07 -5.80
C SER A 119 14.79 1.60 -5.80
N GLU A 120 14.27 2.23 -4.73
CA GLU A 120 14.16 3.69 -4.60
C GLU A 120 15.17 4.28 -3.61
N VAL A 121 15.80 3.44 -2.77
CA VAL A 121 16.67 3.90 -1.67
C VAL A 121 18.12 3.99 -2.11
N THR A 122 18.70 5.17 -1.96
CA THR A 122 20.15 5.41 -2.07
C THR A 122 20.81 5.45 -0.68
N PRO A 123 22.15 5.35 -0.59
CA PRO A 123 22.86 5.53 0.68
C PRO A 123 22.56 6.87 1.35
N GLU A 124 22.39 7.94 0.55
CA GLU A 124 22.06 9.27 1.04
C GLU A 124 20.64 9.32 1.62
N HIS A 125 19.68 8.62 1.00
CA HIS A 125 18.32 8.50 1.54
C HIS A 125 18.35 7.78 2.88
N MET A 126 19.09 6.67 2.99
CA MET A 126 19.23 5.94 4.24
C MET A 126 19.82 6.80 5.35
N THR A 127 20.86 7.59 5.05
CA THR A 127 21.46 8.51 6.03
C THR A 127 20.43 9.52 6.53
N ARG A 128 19.68 10.17 5.65
CA ARG A 128 18.63 11.13 6.04
C ARG A 128 17.52 10.51 6.88
N ILE A 129 17.14 9.29 6.56
CA ILE A 129 16.13 8.55 7.33
C ILE A 129 16.65 8.30 8.76
N LEU A 130 17.89 7.87 8.91
CA LEU A 130 18.50 7.66 10.21
C LEU A 130 18.70 8.98 10.99
N ASP A 131 19.00 10.07 10.29
CA ASP A 131 19.11 11.41 10.90
C ASP A 131 17.72 11.92 11.37
N THR A 132 16.65 11.58 10.65
CA THR A 132 15.28 12.00 10.97
C THR A 132 14.69 11.17 12.10
N PHE A 133 14.78 9.85 12.02
CA PHE A 133 14.09 8.92 12.94
C PHE A 133 15.00 8.33 14.01
N GLY A 134 16.31 8.53 13.90
CA GLY A 134 17.30 7.90 14.78
C GLY A 134 17.62 6.46 14.41
N GLN A 135 18.36 5.78 15.26
CA GLN A 135 18.72 4.38 15.04
C GLN A 135 17.55 3.46 15.37
N PRO A 136 17.19 2.53 14.47
CA PRO A 136 16.16 1.55 14.73
C PRO A 136 16.62 0.53 15.77
N VAL A 137 15.68 -0.04 16.51
CA VAL A 137 15.97 -1.14 17.47
C VAL A 137 16.19 -2.47 16.75
N SER A 138 15.63 -2.63 15.53
CA SER A 138 15.81 -3.81 14.69
C SER A 138 15.73 -3.40 13.23
N ARG A 139 16.43 -4.15 12.37
CA ARG A 139 16.35 -4.04 10.91
C ARG A 139 16.02 -5.40 10.35
N GLN A 140 15.01 -5.43 9.51
CA GLN A 140 14.64 -6.59 8.71
C GLN A 140 14.82 -6.27 7.24
N SER A 141 15.19 -7.26 6.46
CA SER A 141 15.46 -7.07 5.04
C SER A 141 14.84 -8.22 4.26
N THR A 142 13.98 -7.88 3.31
CA THR A 142 13.45 -8.81 2.30
C THR A 142 14.19 -8.59 0.97
N PRO A 143 13.94 -9.38 -0.07
CA PRO A 143 14.48 -9.08 -1.39
C PRO A 143 14.10 -7.69 -1.93
N PHE A 144 12.98 -7.12 -1.47
CA PHE A 144 12.39 -5.89 -2.01
C PHE A 144 12.41 -4.71 -1.05
N PHE A 145 12.41 -4.97 0.27
CA PHE A 145 12.24 -3.93 1.28
C PHE A 145 13.32 -4.00 2.35
N ASP A 146 13.71 -2.83 2.83
CA ASP A 146 14.36 -2.67 4.12
C ASP A 146 13.35 -2.10 5.10
N VAL A 147 13.22 -2.74 6.26
CA VAL A 147 12.26 -2.39 7.31
C VAL A 147 13.03 -2.01 8.57
N LEU A 148 12.94 -0.76 8.95
CA LEU A 148 13.59 -0.19 10.15
C LEU A 148 12.54 -0.13 11.26
N ILE A 149 12.74 -0.87 12.35
CA ILE A 149 11.74 -1.04 13.42
C ILE A 149 12.14 -0.20 14.63
N TYR A 150 11.15 0.48 15.21
CA TYR A 150 11.29 1.38 16.33
C TYR A 150 10.31 1.01 17.45
N ASN A 151 10.75 1.15 18.71
CA ASN A 151 9.87 1.00 19.88
C ASN A 151 9.31 2.35 20.36
N THR A 152 9.61 3.42 19.64
CA THR A 152 9.17 4.78 19.94
C THR A 152 8.21 5.28 18.88
N ASP A 153 7.39 6.25 19.22
CA ASP A 153 6.52 6.91 18.25
C ASP A 153 7.36 7.80 17.32
N ILE A 154 7.51 7.37 16.07
CA ILE A 154 8.25 8.08 15.02
C ILE A 154 7.36 8.91 14.10
N ALA A 155 6.04 8.74 14.15
CA ALA A 155 5.11 9.47 13.30
C ALA A 155 5.22 11.00 13.45
N PRO A 156 5.38 11.58 14.67
CA PRO A 156 5.58 13.03 14.83
C PRO A 156 6.86 13.54 14.17
N LEU A 157 7.87 12.69 14.04
CA LEU A 157 9.15 13.08 13.39
C LEU A 157 8.97 13.23 11.88
N ALA A 158 8.16 12.38 11.26
CA ALA A 158 7.82 12.47 9.84
C ALA A 158 6.98 13.69 9.49
N MET A 159 6.31 14.28 10.47
CA MET A 159 5.43 15.45 10.30
C MET A 159 6.14 16.79 10.52
N ARG A 160 7.39 16.79 10.94
CA ARG A 160 8.15 18.03 11.08
C ARG A 160 8.49 18.58 9.69
N PRO A 161 8.17 19.86 9.40
CA PRO A 161 8.64 20.48 8.18
C PRO A 161 10.17 20.46 8.20
N SER A 162 10.77 19.79 7.26
CA SER A 162 12.21 19.76 7.11
C SER A 162 12.71 21.15 6.73
N GLY A 163 13.51 21.76 7.57
CA GLY A 163 14.35 22.89 7.20
C GLY A 163 13.71 24.26 7.20
N ILE A 164 12.65 24.52 7.95
CA ILE A 164 12.31 25.88 8.36
C ILE A 164 12.84 26.03 9.79
N ASP A 165 14.12 26.37 9.89
CA ASP A 165 14.60 27.03 11.08
C ASP A 165 13.72 28.26 11.28
N THR A 166 12.82 28.20 12.24
CA THR A 166 12.15 29.42 12.73
C THR A 166 13.22 30.33 13.33
N PRO A 167 13.28 31.59 12.86
CA PRO A 167 14.26 32.54 13.36
C PRO A 167 14.11 32.85 14.85
#